data_77386aa1890eb5de882ba6371363e97e
#
_entry.id   77386aa1890eb5de882ba6371363e97e
#
_cell.length_a   1.000
_cell.length_b   1.000
_cell.length_c   1.000
_cell.angle_alpha   90.00
_cell.angle_beta   90.00
_cell.angle_gamma   90.00
#
_symmetry.space_group_name_H-M   'P 1'
#
loop_
_entity.id
_entity.type
_entity.pdbx_description
1 polymer ?
#
loop_
_entity_poly.entity_id
_entity_poly.type
_entity_poly.pdbx_seq_one_letter_code
_entity_poly.pdbx_strand_id
1 'polypeptide(L)'
;MVLAWTIADVRYRFRIRSAPIPLQGLTFAIVAAVGILTLLTDLWRAEGWLVPKASFFTPASWQALLAGLYLLTFLVWTIFAFIKPANFGKWNTQRYAGTLFGVIVKGSPTELAVVADELKRSARALVFHATPRTKFQPSPPNPASKKKETSKIEAYANDILSLIADRRFCRAIVESSPGTVWAFFGEMGAQKKYGIQIQTFASNIVSEALENKGSFLYHETAGYESGLIGSYKPICQAIFSNYEMVEAIGTVFDTDFRSRSRWDSDQWEAYCRAVLMTFSDYIENGEGSHSYVLYRALKDVEHATFDLYKLNGIANLSWDDDLLARLRVVVEFIAEAVQILEKKGVPADLGRRNKGKNLHRPGSIYDGIANLIFQVIFAASAVTSPRDQCWWVQHNALWDKLFNFDNLRGQAGDAVKFRVYRLLYNDVVKMKRIPFPNFKGARILGFCLNVMGFKCRKEDWNKDSRALHKAILIWTRKNFAWLYNENPRVGEACLVEGLTYDAASHRIVRTYPADGLNREAQYVYLDVDPLPTLTEKPEA
;
A
#
# COMPACT_ATOMS: atom_id res chain seq x y z
N MET A 1 11.49 48.52 10.63
CA MET A 1 11.46 47.86 9.32
C MET A 1 12.65 46.97 9.00
N VAL A 2 13.86 47.32 9.40
CA VAL A 2 15.04 46.45 9.23
C VAL A 2 14.80 45.08 9.86
N LEU A 3 14.17 45.01 11.02
CA LEU A 3 13.76 43.75 11.67
C LEU A 3 12.79 42.91 10.82
N ALA A 4 11.91 43.50 10.04
CA ALA A 4 11.00 42.81 9.14
C ALA A 4 11.72 42.14 7.94
N TRP A 5 12.92 42.66 7.59
CA TRP A 5 13.79 42.10 6.56
C TRP A 5 14.67 40.96 7.05
N THR A 6 14.97 40.97 8.35
CA THR A 6 15.79 39.95 9.00
C THR A 6 14.96 38.80 9.60
N ILE A 7 13.66 38.70 9.28
CA ILE A 7 12.86 37.57 9.77
C ILE A 7 13.50 36.27 9.31
N ALA A 8 14.16 35.64 10.25
CA ALA A 8 14.81 34.34 10.07
C ALA A 8 13.80 33.20 9.90
N ASP A 9 12.56 33.42 10.33
CA ASP A 9 11.53 32.38 10.30
C ASP A 9 11.09 32.09 8.83
N VAL A 10 11.30 30.85 8.44
CA VAL A 10 11.00 30.30 7.12
C VAL A 10 9.53 30.47 6.75
N ARG A 11 8.62 30.34 7.72
CA ARG A 11 7.16 30.46 7.55
C ARG A 11 6.78 31.83 6.99
N TYR A 12 7.23 32.87 7.63
CA TYR A 12 6.89 34.24 7.20
C TYR A 12 7.59 34.62 5.89
N ARG A 13 8.83 34.17 5.71
CA ARG A 13 9.56 34.32 4.45
C ARG A 13 8.82 33.66 3.28
N PHE A 14 8.29 32.45 3.47
CA PHE A 14 7.48 31.76 2.46
C PHE A 14 6.19 32.54 2.15
N ARG A 15 5.45 32.98 3.18
CA ARG A 15 4.20 33.74 3.04
C ARG A 15 4.38 35.06 2.26
N ILE A 16 5.44 35.80 2.57
CA ILE A 16 5.75 37.08 1.91
C ILE A 16 6.14 36.86 0.44
N ARG A 17 6.96 35.85 0.16
CA ARG A 17 7.40 35.56 -1.22
C ARG A 17 6.29 34.98 -2.08
N SER A 18 5.36 34.22 -1.51
CA SER A 18 4.21 33.63 -2.21
C SER A 18 3.02 34.59 -2.34
N ALA A 19 3.08 35.78 -1.76
CA ALA A 19 1.99 36.76 -1.80
C ALA A 19 1.64 37.20 -3.24
N PRO A 20 0.39 37.64 -3.50
CA PRO A 20 -0.07 38.10 -4.81
C PRO A 20 0.73 39.31 -5.33
N ILE A 21 1.18 40.15 -4.41
CA ILE A 21 1.96 41.37 -4.69
C ILE A 21 3.43 41.10 -4.35
N PRO A 22 4.39 41.67 -5.08
CA PRO A 22 5.82 41.57 -4.74
C PRO A 22 6.15 42.37 -3.48
N LEU A 23 5.66 41.92 -2.33
CA LEU A 23 5.71 42.66 -1.06
C LEU A 23 7.12 43.14 -0.72
N GLN A 24 8.15 42.33 -0.93
CA GLN A 24 9.54 42.74 -0.63
C GLN A 24 9.98 43.97 -1.47
N GLY A 25 9.85 43.87 -2.79
CA GLY A 25 10.25 44.95 -3.69
C GLY A 25 9.41 46.20 -3.51
N LEU A 26 8.09 46.03 -3.39
CA LEU A 26 7.15 47.14 -3.19
C LEU A 26 7.40 47.84 -1.86
N THR A 27 7.57 47.10 -0.78
CA THR A 27 7.88 47.68 0.54
C THR A 27 9.19 48.45 0.51
N PHE A 28 10.24 47.88 -0.11
CA PHE A 28 11.51 48.57 -0.27
C PHE A 28 11.35 49.88 -1.04
N ALA A 29 10.70 49.83 -2.21
CA ALA A 29 10.50 51.00 -3.04
C ALA A 29 9.71 52.12 -2.32
N ILE A 30 8.62 51.74 -1.62
CA ILE A 30 7.79 52.71 -0.87
C ILE A 30 8.57 53.29 0.31
N VAL A 31 9.28 52.47 1.07
CA VAL A 31 10.07 52.94 2.22
C VAL A 31 11.19 53.86 1.77
N ALA A 32 11.91 53.49 0.71
CA ALA A 32 12.94 54.36 0.12
C ALA A 32 12.35 55.69 -0.40
N ALA A 33 11.23 55.62 -1.14
CA ALA A 33 10.56 56.81 -1.63
C ALA A 33 10.07 57.72 -0.50
N VAL A 34 9.41 57.15 0.52
CA VAL A 34 8.95 57.90 1.70
C VAL A 34 10.13 58.55 2.41
N GLY A 35 11.22 57.80 2.62
CA GLY A 35 12.43 58.35 3.26
C GLY A 35 13.03 59.52 2.49
N ILE A 36 13.21 59.37 1.17
CA ILE A 36 13.72 60.46 0.30
C ILE A 36 12.79 61.67 0.32
N LEU A 37 11.48 61.44 0.15
CA LEU A 37 10.48 62.51 0.13
C LEU A 37 10.36 63.22 1.48
N THR A 38 10.54 62.54 2.59
CA THR A 38 10.58 63.14 3.93
C THR A 38 11.79 64.05 4.07
N LEU A 39 12.99 63.58 3.69
CA LEU A 39 14.21 64.39 3.69
C LEU A 39 14.08 65.62 2.78
N LEU A 40 13.52 65.45 1.59
CA LEU A 40 13.27 66.59 0.69
C LEU A 40 12.24 67.57 1.28
N THR A 41 11.26 67.11 2.02
CA THR A 41 10.27 67.97 2.69
C THR A 41 10.93 68.78 3.83
N ASP A 42 11.83 68.14 4.58
CA ASP A 42 12.57 68.83 5.65
C ASP A 42 13.52 69.82 5.09
N LEU A 43 14.23 69.53 3.97
CA LEU A 43 15.06 70.50 3.24
C LEU A 43 14.21 71.66 2.72
N TRP A 44 13.05 71.40 2.07
CA TRP A 44 12.11 72.40 1.62
C TRP A 44 11.68 73.36 2.73
N ARG A 45 11.42 72.82 3.94
CA ARG A 45 11.10 73.65 5.12
C ARG A 45 12.28 74.46 5.59
N ALA A 46 13.48 73.93 5.59
CA ALA A 46 14.70 74.60 6.04
C ALA A 46 15.10 75.71 5.12
N GLU A 47 15.01 75.56 3.79
CA GLU A 47 15.38 76.53 2.78
C GLU A 47 14.26 77.55 2.49
N GLY A 48 13.11 77.44 3.13
CA GLY A 48 12.00 78.38 2.99
C GLY A 48 11.41 78.48 1.57
N TRP A 49 11.48 77.44 0.77
CA TRP A 49 10.96 77.40 -0.59
C TRP A 49 9.46 77.73 -0.65
N LEU A 50 9.00 78.34 -1.77
CA LEU A 50 7.62 78.74 -1.96
C LEU A 50 6.66 77.55 -1.86
N VAL A 51 5.66 77.67 -0.98
CA VAL A 51 4.57 76.66 -0.84
C VAL A 51 3.50 77.00 -1.88
N PRO A 52 3.07 76.08 -2.73
CA PRO A 52 1.91 76.29 -3.60
C PRO A 52 0.70 76.71 -2.76
N LYS A 53 0.04 77.80 -3.11
CA LYS A 53 -1.14 78.32 -2.39
C LYS A 53 -2.38 77.46 -2.60
N ALA A 54 -2.31 76.19 -2.30
CA ALA A 54 -3.46 75.24 -2.24
C ALA A 54 -3.69 74.84 -0.79
N SER A 55 -4.86 75.02 -0.27
CA SER A 55 -5.22 74.78 1.13
C SER A 55 -4.99 73.31 1.63
N PHE A 56 -4.79 72.40 0.69
CA PHE A 56 -4.55 71.00 0.99
C PHE A 56 -3.09 70.53 0.97
N PHE A 57 -2.16 71.34 0.44
CA PHE A 57 -0.74 70.98 0.29
C PHE A 57 0.16 71.85 1.18
N THR A 58 0.00 71.65 2.48
CA THR A 58 0.97 72.13 3.45
C THR A 58 2.08 71.15 3.68
N PRO A 59 3.32 71.52 4.08
CA PRO A 59 4.36 70.59 4.42
C PRO A 59 3.93 69.54 5.51
N ALA A 60 3.07 69.97 6.44
CA ALA A 60 2.55 69.12 7.48
C ALA A 60 1.57 68.07 6.93
N SER A 61 0.65 68.47 6.04
CA SER A 61 -0.28 67.54 5.41
C SER A 61 0.46 66.52 4.51
N TRP A 62 1.52 66.99 3.83
CA TRP A 62 2.36 66.09 3.03
C TRP A 62 3.14 65.08 3.89
N GLN A 63 3.72 65.47 5.03
CA GLN A 63 4.35 64.56 5.98
C GLN A 63 3.35 63.58 6.56
N ALA A 64 2.13 64.01 6.90
CA ALA A 64 1.06 63.15 7.35
C ALA A 64 0.68 62.09 6.29
N LEU A 65 0.61 62.49 5.00
CA LEU A 65 0.33 61.56 3.90
C LEU A 65 1.46 60.54 3.74
N LEU A 66 2.72 60.95 3.81
CA LEU A 66 3.85 60.02 3.74
C LEU A 66 3.88 59.06 4.92
N ALA A 67 3.59 59.55 6.13
CA ALA A 67 3.46 58.70 7.32
C ALA A 67 2.31 57.71 7.19
N GLY A 68 1.15 58.18 6.65
CA GLY A 68 0.00 57.30 6.36
C GLY A 68 0.32 56.23 5.33
N LEU A 69 1.05 56.57 4.26
CA LEU A 69 1.50 55.60 3.25
C LEU A 69 2.45 54.56 3.84
N TYR A 70 3.36 54.99 4.70
CA TYR A 70 4.25 54.08 5.43
C TYR A 70 3.46 53.10 6.34
N LEU A 71 2.53 53.65 7.13
CA LEU A 71 1.66 52.85 8.00
C LEU A 71 0.82 51.84 7.20
N LEU A 72 0.20 52.28 6.10
CA LEU A 72 -0.58 51.41 5.21
C LEU A 72 0.29 50.27 4.65
N THR A 73 1.50 50.59 4.20
CA THR A 73 2.44 49.57 3.70
C THR A 73 2.78 48.53 4.79
N PHE A 74 3.02 49.01 6.00
CA PHE A 74 3.26 48.12 7.16
C PHE A 74 2.05 47.26 7.48
N LEU A 75 0.85 47.82 7.46
CA LEU A 75 -0.39 47.05 7.72
C LEU A 75 -0.63 45.98 6.64
N VAL A 76 -0.47 46.32 5.36
CA VAL A 76 -0.58 45.38 4.25
C VAL A 76 0.43 44.24 4.41
N TRP A 77 1.68 44.56 4.75
CA TRP A 77 2.70 43.55 5.02
C TRP A 77 2.32 42.64 6.19
N THR A 78 1.84 43.22 7.30
CA THR A 78 1.40 42.49 8.50
C THR A 78 0.22 41.55 8.19
N ILE A 79 -0.74 42.00 7.39
CA ILE A 79 -1.88 41.19 6.98
C ILE A 79 -1.41 39.92 6.25
N PHE A 80 -0.55 40.04 5.24
CA PHE A 80 -0.08 38.90 4.46
C PHE A 80 0.90 38.01 5.24
N ALA A 81 1.70 38.58 6.14
CA ALA A 81 2.64 37.76 6.92
C ALA A 81 1.96 36.99 8.05
N PHE A 82 1.01 37.62 8.79
CA PHE A 82 0.50 37.07 10.05
C PHE A 82 -1.00 36.76 10.02
N ILE A 83 -1.85 37.65 9.50
CA ILE A 83 -3.31 37.56 9.67
C ILE A 83 -3.94 36.68 8.59
N LYS A 84 -3.65 36.95 7.32
CA LYS A 84 -4.24 36.26 6.17
C LYS A 84 -3.16 35.85 5.16
N PRO A 85 -2.42 34.77 5.43
CA PRO A 85 -1.40 34.29 4.52
C PRO A 85 -1.99 34.00 3.13
N ALA A 86 -1.19 34.23 2.11
CA ALA A 86 -1.61 33.99 0.74
C ALA A 86 -1.67 32.50 0.43
N ASN A 87 -2.85 32.00 0.05
CA ASN A 87 -3.04 30.69 -0.53
C ASN A 87 -2.75 30.70 -2.03
N PHE A 88 -2.54 29.53 -2.63
CA PHE A 88 -2.45 29.38 -4.08
C PHE A 88 -3.69 29.94 -4.78
N GLY A 89 -3.50 30.79 -5.79
CA GLY A 89 -4.61 31.43 -6.50
C GLY A 89 -4.16 32.12 -7.80
N LYS A 90 -5.11 32.67 -8.56
CA LYS A 90 -4.87 33.28 -9.90
C LYS A 90 -3.80 34.35 -9.90
N TRP A 91 -3.70 35.13 -8.83
CA TRP A 91 -2.81 36.31 -8.76
C TRP A 91 -1.38 35.98 -8.32
N ASN A 92 -1.12 34.78 -7.78
CA ASN A 92 0.19 34.40 -7.26
C ASN A 92 0.75 33.10 -7.80
N THR A 93 0.12 32.49 -8.81
CA THR A 93 0.48 31.15 -9.34
C THR A 93 1.99 30.97 -9.53
N GLN A 94 2.61 31.87 -10.30
CA GLN A 94 4.04 31.78 -10.63
C GLN A 94 4.94 32.02 -9.41
N ARG A 95 4.60 32.98 -8.55
CA ARG A 95 5.39 33.23 -7.33
C ARG A 95 5.29 32.13 -6.33
N TYR A 96 4.06 31.61 -6.15
CA TYR A 96 3.81 30.48 -5.25
C TYR A 96 4.60 29.26 -5.70
N ALA A 97 4.48 28.87 -6.97
CA ALA A 97 5.20 27.74 -7.54
C ALA A 97 6.73 27.93 -7.48
N GLY A 98 7.23 29.10 -7.86
CA GLY A 98 8.67 29.40 -7.82
C GLY A 98 9.24 29.41 -6.40
N THR A 99 8.48 29.93 -5.42
CA THR A 99 8.90 29.91 -4.01
C THR A 99 8.93 28.50 -3.46
N LEU A 100 7.88 27.70 -3.73
CA LEU A 100 7.79 26.32 -3.31
C LEU A 100 8.91 25.48 -3.95
N PHE A 101 9.15 25.65 -5.24
CA PHE A 101 10.25 25.00 -5.96
C PHE A 101 11.61 25.31 -5.31
N GLY A 102 11.86 26.58 -5.01
CA GLY A 102 13.12 27.00 -4.37
C GLY A 102 13.34 26.32 -3.02
N VAL A 103 12.28 26.14 -2.21
CA VAL A 103 12.37 25.47 -0.92
C VAL A 103 12.52 23.95 -1.08
N ILE A 104 11.77 23.31 -1.96
CA ILE A 104 11.87 21.86 -2.16
C ILE A 104 13.25 21.46 -2.67
N VAL A 105 13.83 22.23 -3.61
CA VAL A 105 15.14 21.90 -4.20
C VAL A 105 16.30 22.20 -3.25
N LYS A 106 16.26 23.35 -2.55
CA LYS A 106 17.41 23.88 -1.80
C LYS A 106 17.21 23.93 -0.29
N GLY A 107 16.00 23.71 0.19
CA GLY A 107 15.66 23.84 1.61
C GLY A 107 16.26 22.75 2.48
N SER A 108 16.55 23.11 3.72
CA SER A 108 16.90 22.19 4.79
C SER A 108 15.67 21.38 5.23
N PRO A 109 15.84 20.25 5.94
CA PRO A 109 14.71 19.46 6.47
C PRO A 109 13.74 20.30 7.31
N THR A 110 14.24 21.22 8.11
CA THR A 110 13.41 22.13 8.93
C THR A 110 12.61 23.12 8.08
N GLU A 111 13.19 23.63 7.00
CA GLU A 111 12.48 24.48 6.05
C GLU A 111 11.39 23.71 5.30
N LEU A 112 11.67 22.47 4.90
CA LEU A 112 10.68 21.59 4.26
C LEU A 112 9.50 21.32 5.20
N ALA A 113 9.75 21.04 6.48
CA ALA A 113 8.71 20.79 7.47
C ALA A 113 7.77 21.98 7.67
N VAL A 114 8.34 23.18 7.76
CA VAL A 114 7.56 24.43 7.92
C VAL A 114 6.72 24.72 6.67
N VAL A 115 7.28 24.53 5.48
CA VAL A 115 6.55 24.78 4.22
C VAL A 115 5.51 23.69 3.97
N ALA A 116 5.75 22.46 4.39
CA ALA A 116 4.76 21.39 4.36
C ALA A 116 3.51 21.77 5.17
N ASP A 117 3.67 22.35 6.36
CA ASP A 117 2.54 22.82 7.18
C ASP A 117 1.78 23.99 6.53
N GLU A 118 2.49 24.92 5.88
CA GLU A 118 1.83 26.03 5.15
C GLU A 118 1.07 25.56 3.90
N LEU A 119 1.55 24.49 3.26
CA LEU A 119 0.96 23.96 2.02
C LEU A 119 -0.48 23.45 2.23
N LYS A 120 -0.83 22.93 3.41
CA LYS A 120 -2.18 22.43 3.71
C LYS A 120 -3.29 23.44 3.44
N ARG A 121 -3.00 24.74 3.61
CA ARG A 121 -3.96 25.82 3.36
C ARG A 121 -4.30 25.99 1.88
N SER A 122 -3.39 25.58 1.01
CA SER A 122 -3.56 25.66 -0.44
C SER A 122 -4.11 24.40 -1.08
N ALA A 123 -4.27 23.29 -0.30
CA ALA A 123 -4.72 22.01 -0.81
C ALA A 123 -6.05 22.11 -1.58
N ARG A 124 -7.06 22.80 -1.01
CA ARG A 124 -8.35 23.02 -1.66
C ARG A 124 -8.22 23.70 -3.02
N ALA A 125 -7.44 24.78 -3.10
CA ALA A 125 -7.26 25.52 -4.35
C ALA A 125 -6.45 24.73 -5.38
N LEU A 126 -5.42 24.02 -4.95
CA LEU A 126 -4.61 23.16 -5.83
C LEU A 126 -5.44 22.02 -6.42
N VAL A 127 -6.20 21.30 -5.60
CA VAL A 127 -7.11 20.24 -6.06
C VAL A 127 -8.19 20.82 -6.98
N PHE A 128 -8.77 21.98 -6.64
CA PHE A 128 -9.79 22.63 -7.45
C PHE A 128 -9.30 22.98 -8.86
N HIS A 129 -8.10 23.54 -8.97
CA HIS A 129 -7.53 23.98 -10.25
C HIS A 129 -6.78 22.88 -11.01
N ALA A 130 -6.42 21.77 -10.35
CA ALA A 130 -5.78 20.65 -11.03
C ALA A 130 -6.69 20.06 -12.12
N THR A 131 -6.11 19.69 -13.25
CA THR A 131 -6.85 19.06 -14.34
C THR A 131 -6.74 17.55 -14.29
N PRO A 132 -7.79 16.81 -14.67
CA PRO A 132 -7.70 15.38 -14.79
C PRO A 132 -6.62 14.97 -15.79
N ARG A 133 -5.87 13.94 -15.44
CA ARG A 133 -4.93 13.31 -16.34
C ARG A 133 -5.71 12.81 -17.56
N THR A 134 -5.42 13.31 -18.74
CA THR A 134 -5.95 12.70 -19.96
C THR A 134 -5.44 11.25 -19.98
N LYS A 135 -6.35 10.30 -19.80
CA LYS A 135 -6.03 8.88 -20.02
C LYS A 135 -5.42 8.83 -21.41
N PHE A 136 -4.22 8.29 -21.52
CA PHE A 136 -3.57 7.99 -22.77
C PHE A 136 -4.44 6.94 -23.46
N GLN A 137 -5.53 7.36 -24.09
CA GLN A 137 -6.19 6.57 -25.11
C GLN A 137 -5.40 6.83 -26.37
N PRO A 138 -4.86 5.82 -27.02
CA PRO A 138 -4.40 5.91 -28.40
C PRO A 138 -5.63 5.98 -29.30
N SER A 139 -6.44 7.02 -29.14
CA SER A 139 -7.46 7.36 -30.10
C SER A 139 -6.76 8.09 -31.24
N PRO A 140 -6.99 7.70 -32.49
CA PRO A 140 -6.45 8.42 -33.63
C PRO A 140 -6.82 9.91 -33.48
N PRO A 141 -5.91 10.84 -33.81
CA PRO A 141 -6.16 12.26 -33.66
C PRO A 141 -7.38 12.65 -34.48
N ASN A 142 -8.49 12.88 -33.77
CA ASN A 142 -9.67 13.46 -34.41
C ASN A 142 -9.34 14.95 -34.65
N PRO A 143 -9.15 15.38 -35.91
CA PRO A 143 -8.68 16.72 -36.23
C PRO A 143 -9.65 17.85 -35.79
N ALA A 144 -10.85 17.50 -35.34
CA ALA A 144 -11.89 18.43 -34.91
C ALA A 144 -11.91 18.70 -33.39
N SER A 145 -11.16 17.96 -32.56
CA SER A 145 -11.10 18.26 -31.13
C SER A 145 -10.10 19.39 -30.88
N LYS A 146 -10.58 20.64 -30.81
CA LYS A 146 -9.79 21.76 -30.27
C LYS A 146 -9.25 21.36 -28.90
N LYS A 147 -7.92 21.15 -28.77
CA LYS A 147 -7.25 21.04 -27.47
C LYS A 147 -7.65 22.28 -26.66
N LYS A 148 -8.43 22.09 -25.61
CA LYS A 148 -8.75 23.15 -24.68
C LYS A 148 -7.42 23.62 -24.07
N GLU A 149 -6.98 24.83 -24.41
CA GLU A 149 -5.77 25.41 -23.82
C GLU A 149 -5.93 25.40 -22.29
N THR A 150 -5.01 24.72 -21.61
CA THR A 150 -4.97 24.72 -20.15
C THR A 150 -4.68 26.14 -19.68
N SER A 151 -5.49 26.63 -18.75
CA SER A 151 -5.24 27.96 -18.18
C SER A 151 -3.91 27.96 -17.38
N LYS A 152 -3.25 29.11 -17.27
CA LYS A 152 -1.98 29.21 -16.52
C LYS A 152 -2.10 28.67 -15.09
N ILE A 153 -3.23 28.90 -14.42
CA ILE A 153 -3.43 28.42 -13.05
C ILE A 153 -3.54 26.89 -13.00
N GLU A 154 -4.18 26.26 -13.98
CA GLU A 154 -4.28 24.80 -14.08
C GLU A 154 -2.91 24.17 -14.32
N ALA A 155 -2.12 24.74 -15.22
CA ALA A 155 -0.75 24.29 -15.49
C ALA A 155 0.11 24.32 -14.20
N TYR A 156 0.13 25.46 -13.51
CA TYR A 156 0.88 25.59 -12.26
C TYR A 156 0.33 24.69 -11.14
N ALA A 157 -0.99 24.45 -11.06
CA ALA A 157 -1.54 23.53 -10.10
C ALA A 157 -1.02 22.10 -10.33
N ASN A 158 -1.01 21.63 -11.58
CA ASN A 158 -0.48 20.33 -11.96
C ASN A 158 1.05 20.23 -11.69
N ASP A 159 1.79 21.28 -12.03
CA ASP A 159 3.24 21.34 -11.76
C ASP A 159 3.54 21.26 -10.26
N ILE A 160 2.77 21.97 -9.42
CA ILE A 160 2.91 21.92 -7.96
C ILE A 160 2.59 20.52 -7.44
N LEU A 161 1.52 19.87 -7.91
CA LEU A 161 1.19 18.50 -7.49
C LEU A 161 2.30 17.50 -7.87
N SER A 162 2.96 17.71 -9.00
CA SER A 162 4.13 16.91 -9.36
C SER A 162 5.36 17.24 -8.51
N LEU A 163 5.55 18.50 -8.16
CA LEU A 163 6.68 18.98 -7.36
C LEU A 163 6.63 18.49 -5.92
N ILE A 164 5.45 18.50 -5.28
CA ILE A 164 5.28 18.04 -3.90
C ILE A 164 5.49 16.53 -3.74
N ALA A 165 5.56 15.81 -4.85
CA ALA A 165 5.90 14.38 -4.87
C ALA A 165 7.40 14.12 -4.63
N ASP A 166 8.24 15.16 -4.47
CA ASP A 166 9.64 15.00 -4.06
C ASP A 166 9.72 14.15 -2.78
N ARG A 167 10.58 13.12 -2.78
CA ARG A 167 10.66 12.15 -1.69
C ARG A 167 11.09 12.77 -0.36
N ARG A 168 12.04 13.72 -0.41
CA ARG A 168 12.49 14.46 0.80
C ARG A 168 11.36 15.30 1.39
N PHE A 169 10.56 15.90 0.51
CA PHE A 169 9.41 16.71 0.92
C PHE A 169 8.29 15.83 1.49
N CYS A 170 8.01 14.68 0.87
CA CYS A 170 7.05 13.69 1.39
C CYS A 170 7.48 13.18 2.77
N ARG A 171 8.77 12.91 2.99
CA ARG A 171 9.31 12.55 4.30
C ARG A 171 9.04 13.64 5.33
N ALA A 172 9.35 14.91 5.01
CA ALA A 172 9.08 16.03 5.90
C ALA A 172 7.58 16.20 6.22
N ILE A 173 6.69 15.91 5.25
CA ILE A 173 5.24 15.90 5.47
C ILE A 173 4.86 14.81 6.47
N VAL A 174 5.32 13.58 6.27
CA VAL A 174 4.99 12.43 7.14
C VAL A 174 5.49 12.65 8.56
N GLU A 175 6.71 13.15 8.73
CA GLU A 175 7.34 13.35 10.03
C GLU A 175 6.78 14.54 10.81
N SER A 176 6.50 15.65 10.13
CA SER A 176 6.27 16.92 10.80
C SER A 176 4.91 17.56 10.54
N SER A 177 4.24 17.19 9.44
CA SER A 177 2.97 17.84 9.04
C SER A 177 1.99 16.86 8.38
N PRO A 178 1.62 15.76 9.05
CA PRO A 178 0.72 14.75 8.48
C PRO A 178 -0.68 15.32 8.16
N GLY A 179 -1.10 16.40 8.80
CA GLY A 179 -2.32 17.13 8.44
C GLY A 179 -2.35 17.66 7.01
N THR A 180 -1.19 17.80 6.35
CA THR A 180 -1.11 18.15 4.93
C THR A 180 -1.60 17.01 4.05
N VAL A 181 -1.31 15.77 4.41
CA VAL A 181 -1.83 14.57 3.73
C VAL A 181 -3.35 14.56 3.81
N TRP A 182 -3.88 14.71 5.04
CA TRP A 182 -5.33 14.79 5.26
C TRP A 182 -5.99 15.89 4.43
N ALA A 183 -5.38 17.08 4.34
CA ALA A 183 -5.92 18.18 3.57
C ALA A 183 -6.03 17.87 2.07
N PHE A 184 -5.01 17.25 1.47
CA PHE A 184 -5.05 16.89 0.04
C PHE A 184 -6.06 15.79 -0.26
N PHE A 185 -5.99 14.66 0.43
CA PHE A 185 -6.89 13.53 0.17
C PHE A 185 -8.33 13.83 0.59
N GLY A 186 -8.52 14.57 1.69
CA GLY A 186 -9.84 15.03 2.12
C GLY A 186 -10.48 15.97 1.09
N GLU A 187 -9.72 16.92 0.52
CA GLU A 187 -10.23 17.81 -0.52
C GLU A 187 -10.49 17.07 -1.84
N MET A 188 -9.68 16.07 -2.19
CA MET A 188 -9.97 15.20 -3.33
C MET A 188 -11.28 14.45 -3.16
N GLY A 189 -11.52 13.90 -1.96
CA GLY A 189 -12.78 13.24 -1.61
C GLY A 189 -13.97 14.21 -1.67
N ALA A 190 -13.85 15.39 -1.05
CA ALA A 190 -14.90 16.40 -1.01
C ALA A 190 -15.27 16.93 -2.41
N GLN A 191 -14.27 17.10 -3.29
CA GLN A 191 -14.47 17.59 -4.66
C GLN A 191 -14.72 16.48 -5.69
N LYS A 192 -14.65 15.21 -5.29
CA LYS A 192 -14.71 14.01 -6.16
C LYS A 192 -13.76 14.10 -7.35
N LYS A 193 -12.54 14.57 -7.10
CA LYS A 193 -11.56 14.87 -8.13
C LYS A 193 -10.33 13.97 -7.99
N TYR A 194 -10.44 12.75 -8.49
CA TYR A 194 -9.49 11.67 -8.21
C TYR A 194 -8.38 11.50 -9.27
N GLY A 195 -8.67 11.84 -10.53
CA GLY A 195 -7.76 11.63 -11.65
C GLY A 195 -6.70 12.71 -11.88
N ILE A 196 -6.33 13.49 -10.85
CA ILE A 196 -5.33 14.57 -10.94
C ILE A 196 -3.90 14.06 -10.82
N GLN A 197 -2.88 14.93 -10.99
CA GLN A 197 -1.45 14.57 -10.94
C GLN A 197 -0.94 14.31 -9.51
N ILE A 198 -1.49 13.31 -8.82
CA ILE A 198 -1.21 13.01 -7.41
C ILE A 198 -0.54 11.65 -7.17
N GLN A 199 -0.38 10.83 -8.23
CA GLN A 199 0.03 9.42 -8.12
C GLN A 199 1.36 9.24 -7.39
N THR A 200 2.38 9.97 -7.83
CA THR A 200 3.72 9.88 -7.24
C THR A 200 3.74 10.42 -5.80
N PHE A 201 2.97 11.47 -5.53
CA PHE A 201 2.81 11.99 -4.18
C PHE A 201 2.17 10.93 -3.26
N ALA A 202 1.07 10.30 -3.70
CA ALA A 202 0.40 9.26 -2.93
C ALA A 202 1.33 8.07 -2.62
N SER A 203 2.02 7.55 -3.65
CA SER A 203 2.98 6.46 -3.48
C SER A 203 4.12 6.82 -2.53
N ASN A 204 4.70 8.01 -2.66
CA ASN A 204 5.81 8.44 -1.80
C ASN A 204 5.36 8.69 -0.36
N ILE A 205 4.18 9.28 -0.14
CA ILE A 205 3.62 9.46 1.22
C ILE A 205 3.43 8.12 1.92
N VAL A 206 2.83 7.14 1.24
CA VAL A 206 2.61 5.81 1.83
C VAL A 206 3.94 5.10 2.08
N SER A 207 4.89 5.19 1.14
CA SER A 207 6.22 4.59 1.30
C SER A 207 6.98 5.21 2.49
N GLU A 208 7.03 6.54 2.61
CA GLU A 208 7.69 7.20 3.73
C GLU A 208 6.97 6.94 5.06
N ALA A 209 5.62 6.82 5.03
CA ALA A 209 4.85 6.46 6.22
C ALA A 209 5.12 5.02 6.69
N LEU A 210 5.33 4.08 5.77
CA LEU A 210 5.72 2.70 6.09
C LEU A 210 7.16 2.60 6.60
N GLU A 211 8.07 3.42 6.09
CA GLU A 211 9.46 3.45 6.56
C GLU A 211 9.59 4.07 7.96
N ASN A 212 8.68 4.95 8.35
CA ASN A 212 8.69 5.63 9.64
C ASN A 212 7.67 5.02 10.61
N LYS A 213 8.13 4.17 11.54
CA LYS A 213 7.27 3.54 12.56
C LYS A 213 6.58 4.53 13.51
N GLY A 214 7.03 5.78 13.60
CA GLY A 214 6.36 6.86 14.32
C GLY A 214 5.30 7.61 13.48
N SER A 215 4.99 7.16 12.27
CA SER A 215 4.03 7.82 11.39
C SER A 215 2.57 7.56 11.77
N PHE A 216 1.69 8.38 11.22
CA PHE A 216 0.23 8.20 11.34
C PHE A 216 -0.25 6.79 10.96
N LEU A 217 0.45 6.13 10.04
CA LEU A 217 0.05 4.81 9.54
C LEU A 217 0.04 3.76 10.66
N TYR A 218 1.04 3.77 11.54
CA TYR A 218 1.09 2.86 12.69
C TYR A 218 0.12 3.24 13.80
N HIS A 219 -0.03 4.53 14.06
CA HIS A 219 -0.90 5.02 15.14
C HIS A 219 -2.39 4.95 14.79
N GLU A 220 -2.75 5.20 13.53
CA GLU A 220 -4.16 5.22 13.12
C GLU A 220 -4.68 3.85 12.65
N THR A 221 -3.83 2.94 12.15
CA THR A 221 -4.25 1.60 11.73
C THR A 221 -4.28 0.62 12.88
N ALA A 222 -3.42 0.79 13.89
CA ALA A 222 -3.51 0.02 15.12
C ALA A 222 -4.83 0.35 15.82
N GLY A 223 -5.68 -0.64 16.00
CA GLY A 223 -7.01 -0.47 16.56
C GLY A 223 -6.99 0.18 17.95
N TYR A 224 -7.15 1.48 18.01
CA TYR A 224 -7.38 2.20 19.25
C TYR A 224 -8.86 2.00 19.61
N GLU A 225 -9.14 1.00 20.38
CA GLU A 225 -10.50 0.68 20.87
C GLU A 225 -10.83 1.34 22.21
N SER A 226 -10.34 2.54 22.47
CA SER A 226 -10.79 3.28 23.63
C SER A 226 -12.11 3.98 23.31
N GLY A 227 -13.14 3.77 24.13
CA GLY A 227 -14.50 4.27 23.90
C GLY A 227 -14.65 5.79 23.74
N LEU A 228 -13.64 6.60 24.05
CA LEU A 228 -13.68 8.06 23.95
C LEU A 228 -13.03 8.60 22.66
N ILE A 229 -11.98 7.95 22.15
CA ILE A 229 -11.23 8.39 20.98
C ILE A 229 -11.16 7.25 19.95
N GLY A 230 -11.77 6.16 20.23
CA GLY A 230 -11.62 4.82 19.71
C GLY A 230 -11.57 4.83 18.23
N SER A 231 -11.90 4.96 17.30
CA SER A 231 -11.81 4.76 15.86
C SER A 231 -11.45 6.02 15.06
N TYR A 232 -10.92 7.08 15.71
CA TYR A 232 -10.58 8.29 14.96
C TYR A 232 -9.28 8.13 14.19
N LYS A 233 -9.39 7.85 12.90
CA LYS A 233 -8.28 7.57 11.96
C LYS A 233 -8.35 8.54 10.78
N PRO A 234 -8.26 9.86 10.98
CA PRO A 234 -8.63 10.84 9.95
C PRO A 234 -7.75 10.78 8.71
N ILE A 235 -6.46 10.49 8.86
CA ILE A 235 -5.51 10.50 7.74
C ILE A 235 -5.63 9.19 6.95
N CYS A 236 -5.60 8.05 7.64
CA CYS A 236 -5.79 6.75 6.99
C CYS A 236 -7.16 6.64 6.30
N GLN A 237 -8.21 7.14 6.94
CA GLN A 237 -9.53 7.20 6.31
C GLN A 237 -9.53 8.07 5.06
N ALA A 238 -8.90 9.25 5.09
CA ALA A 238 -8.84 10.12 3.93
C ALA A 238 -8.10 9.49 2.74
N ILE A 239 -7.08 8.67 2.99
CA ILE A 239 -6.28 8.03 1.94
C ILE A 239 -6.92 6.73 1.46
N PHE A 240 -7.37 5.85 2.39
CA PHE A 240 -7.65 4.44 2.09
C PHE A 240 -9.14 4.08 2.08
N SER A 241 -10.04 4.86 2.73
CA SER A 241 -11.46 4.50 2.85
C SER A 241 -12.32 4.93 1.66
N ASN A 242 -11.73 5.35 0.57
CA ASN A 242 -12.46 5.69 -0.66
C ASN A 242 -11.88 4.87 -1.83
N TYR A 243 -12.49 3.74 -2.11
CA TYR A 243 -12.04 2.83 -3.17
C TYR A 243 -11.99 3.51 -4.54
N GLU A 244 -12.98 4.33 -4.91
CA GLU A 244 -12.99 5.02 -6.21
C GLU A 244 -11.77 5.94 -6.35
N MET A 245 -11.41 6.63 -5.30
CA MET A 245 -10.25 7.51 -5.28
C MET A 245 -8.95 6.69 -5.37
N VAL A 246 -8.83 5.62 -4.60
CA VAL A 246 -7.64 4.74 -4.60
C VAL A 246 -7.44 4.08 -5.97
N GLU A 247 -8.50 3.58 -6.58
CA GLU A 247 -8.46 2.99 -7.93
C GLU A 247 -8.12 4.03 -9.01
N ALA A 248 -8.68 5.24 -8.92
CA ALA A 248 -8.38 6.33 -9.86
C ALA A 248 -6.93 6.84 -9.74
N ILE A 249 -6.36 6.89 -8.54
CA ILE A 249 -4.95 7.20 -8.30
C ILE A 249 -4.08 6.06 -8.83
N GLY A 250 -4.44 4.82 -8.54
CA GLY A 250 -3.80 3.63 -9.07
C GLY A 250 -2.47 3.22 -8.43
N THR A 251 -1.84 4.09 -7.66
CA THR A 251 -0.46 3.91 -7.13
C THR A 251 -0.35 4.02 -5.61
N VAL A 252 -1.47 4.09 -4.90
CA VAL A 252 -1.48 4.29 -3.44
C VAL A 252 -0.71 3.17 -2.71
N PHE A 253 -0.85 1.92 -3.17
CA PHE A 253 -0.15 0.76 -2.62
C PHE A 253 1.15 0.40 -3.36
N ASP A 254 1.57 1.22 -4.33
CA ASP A 254 2.82 0.99 -5.06
C ASP A 254 4.01 1.40 -4.20
N THR A 255 4.63 0.42 -3.61
CA THR A 255 5.86 0.59 -2.81
C THR A 255 7.06 0.03 -3.56
N ASP A 256 8.25 0.56 -3.28
CA ASP A 256 9.47 0.06 -3.89
C ASP A 256 9.73 -1.40 -3.48
N PHE A 257 9.97 -2.26 -4.47
CA PHE A 257 10.28 -3.68 -4.24
C PHE A 257 11.49 -3.87 -3.32
N ARG A 258 12.52 -3.02 -3.42
CA ARG A 258 13.72 -3.12 -2.59
C ARG A 258 13.44 -2.78 -1.14
N SER A 259 12.56 -1.83 -0.88
CA SER A 259 12.10 -1.50 0.47
C SER A 259 11.29 -2.65 1.05
N ARG A 260 10.31 -3.18 0.30
CA ARG A 260 9.46 -4.30 0.73
C ARG A 260 10.22 -5.56 1.16
N SER A 261 11.30 -5.88 0.46
CA SER A 261 12.11 -7.07 0.80
C SER A 261 12.78 -6.98 2.18
N ARG A 262 12.79 -5.78 2.79
CA ARG A 262 13.38 -5.52 4.10
C ARG A 262 12.34 -5.25 5.20
N TRP A 263 11.05 -5.22 4.83
CA TRP A 263 10.02 -4.95 5.81
C TRP A 263 9.93 -6.04 6.86
N ASP A 264 9.81 -5.59 8.10
CA ASP A 264 9.50 -6.46 9.23
C ASP A 264 7.99 -6.71 9.38
N SER A 265 7.62 -7.48 10.37
CA SER A 265 6.22 -7.84 10.64
C SER A 265 5.33 -6.62 10.91
N ASP A 266 5.83 -5.59 11.62
CA ASP A 266 5.05 -4.39 11.93
C ASP A 266 4.72 -3.60 10.65
N GLN A 267 5.69 -3.49 9.73
CA GLN A 267 5.51 -2.82 8.44
C GLN A 267 4.49 -3.57 7.57
N TRP A 268 4.58 -4.89 7.52
CA TRP A 268 3.60 -5.71 6.84
C TRP A 268 2.21 -5.60 7.46
N GLU A 269 2.11 -5.55 8.78
CA GLU A 269 0.84 -5.36 9.49
C GLU A 269 0.20 -4.02 9.14
N ALA A 270 0.98 -2.92 9.18
CA ALA A 270 0.51 -1.59 8.80
C ALA A 270 0.04 -1.54 7.33
N TYR A 271 0.79 -2.17 6.41
CA TYR A 271 0.41 -2.28 5.01
C TYR A 271 -0.89 -3.08 4.83
N CYS A 272 -0.99 -4.25 5.43
CA CYS A 272 -2.17 -5.11 5.37
C CYS A 272 -3.44 -4.40 5.90
N ARG A 273 -3.32 -3.67 7.02
CA ARG A 273 -4.44 -2.88 7.57
C ARG A 273 -4.89 -1.77 6.62
N ALA A 274 -3.95 -1.07 5.98
CA ALA A 274 -4.29 -0.07 4.97
C ALA A 274 -5.02 -0.68 3.76
N VAL A 275 -4.57 -1.84 3.28
CA VAL A 275 -5.25 -2.59 2.21
C VAL A 275 -6.64 -3.02 2.63
N LEU A 276 -6.84 -3.52 3.87
CA LEU A 276 -8.15 -3.92 4.39
C LEU A 276 -9.14 -2.76 4.46
N MET A 277 -8.70 -1.54 4.77
CA MET A 277 -9.57 -0.35 4.74
C MET A 277 -10.15 -0.12 3.34
N THR A 278 -9.31 -0.14 2.31
CA THR A 278 -9.77 -0.01 0.92
C THR A 278 -10.59 -1.21 0.46
N PHE A 279 -10.21 -2.40 0.91
CA PHE A 279 -10.94 -3.62 0.61
C PHE A 279 -12.36 -3.61 1.19
N SER A 280 -12.54 -3.12 2.42
CA SER A 280 -13.86 -2.97 3.06
C SER A 280 -14.76 -2.04 2.25
N ASP A 281 -14.26 -0.86 1.87
CA ASP A 281 -15.04 0.10 1.06
C ASP A 281 -15.35 -0.47 -0.35
N TYR A 282 -14.39 -1.15 -0.98
CA TYR A 282 -14.63 -1.85 -2.25
C TYR A 282 -15.75 -2.89 -2.15
N ILE A 283 -15.77 -3.66 -1.06
CA ILE A 283 -16.82 -4.67 -0.86
C ILE A 283 -18.16 -4.03 -0.54
N GLU A 284 -18.19 -2.94 0.22
CA GLU A 284 -19.42 -2.23 0.59
C GLU A 284 -20.03 -1.47 -0.59
N ASN A 285 -19.23 -0.74 -1.34
CA ASN A 285 -19.65 0.23 -2.34
C ASN A 285 -19.27 -0.15 -3.77
N GLY A 286 -18.38 -1.12 -3.95
CA GLY A 286 -17.92 -1.57 -5.27
C GLY A 286 -19.00 -2.39 -6.00
N GLU A 287 -19.24 -2.07 -7.25
CA GLU A 287 -20.22 -2.75 -8.12
C GLU A 287 -19.71 -4.09 -8.70
N GLY A 288 -18.83 -4.81 -8.01
CA GLY A 288 -18.28 -6.09 -8.50
C GLY A 288 -17.31 -5.96 -9.68
N SER A 289 -16.87 -4.74 -10.00
CA SER A 289 -15.86 -4.50 -11.02
C SER A 289 -14.49 -5.02 -10.57
N HIS A 290 -13.66 -5.46 -11.51
CA HIS A 290 -12.30 -5.88 -11.22
C HIS A 290 -11.46 -4.68 -10.73
N SER A 291 -10.91 -4.77 -9.53
CA SER A 291 -9.98 -3.77 -9.00
C SER A 291 -8.54 -4.14 -9.34
N TYR A 292 -7.88 -3.30 -10.12
CA TYR A 292 -6.47 -3.47 -10.44
C TYR A 292 -5.56 -3.20 -9.22
N VAL A 293 -5.90 -2.18 -8.44
CA VAL A 293 -5.12 -1.79 -7.25
C VAL A 293 -5.17 -2.86 -6.18
N LEU A 294 -6.37 -3.38 -5.86
CA LEU A 294 -6.50 -4.45 -4.87
C LEU A 294 -5.85 -5.76 -5.33
N TYR A 295 -5.98 -6.10 -6.62
CA TYR A 295 -5.29 -7.26 -7.17
C TYR A 295 -3.76 -7.17 -6.98
N ARG A 296 -3.18 -6.00 -7.24
CA ARG A 296 -1.74 -5.75 -7.02
C ARG A 296 -1.39 -5.79 -5.54
N ALA A 297 -2.19 -5.14 -4.68
CA ALA A 297 -1.96 -5.15 -3.24
C ALA A 297 -1.99 -6.58 -2.65
N LEU A 298 -2.96 -7.42 -3.05
CA LEU A 298 -3.00 -8.83 -2.65
C LEU A 298 -1.74 -9.59 -3.10
N LYS A 299 -1.28 -9.32 -4.32
CA LYS A 299 -0.03 -9.91 -4.83
C LYS A 299 1.21 -9.40 -4.08
N ASP A 300 1.18 -8.17 -3.60
CA ASP A 300 2.27 -7.63 -2.79
C ASP A 300 2.31 -8.26 -1.39
N VAL A 301 1.15 -8.57 -0.79
CA VAL A 301 1.06 -9.29 0.49
C VAL A 301 1.72 -10.67 0.43
N GLU A 302 1.70 -11.37 -0.73
CA GLU A 302 2.40 -12.65 -0.92
C GLU A 302 3.89 -12.55 -0.53
N HIS A 303 4.53 -11.39 -0.79
CA HIS A 303 5.97 -11.21 -0.55
C HIS A 303 6.36 -11.29 0.92
N ALA A 304 5.45 -11.03 1.84
CA ALA A 304 5.71 -11.17 3.28
C ALA A 304 6.18 -12.57 3.67
N THR A 305 5.78 -13.59 2.89
CA THR A 305 6.05 -15.00 3.17
C THR A 305 7.16 -15.62 2.32
N PHE A 306 7.71 -14.89 1.33
CA PHE A 306 8.68 -15.46 0.38
C PHE A 306 9.97 -15.96 1.04
N ASP A 307 10.34 -15.40 2.17
CA ASP A 307 11.58 -15.72 2.90
C ASP A 307 11.43 -16.89 3.88
N LEU A 308 10.25 -17.53 4.00
CA LEU A 308 10.00 -18.64 4.93
C LEU A 308 11.01 -19.79 4.77
N TYR A 309 11.53 -20.02 3.56
CA TYR A 309 12.56 -21.03 3.32
C TYR A 309 13.84 -20.85 4.17
N LYS A 310 14.10 -19.63 4.67
CA LYS A 310 15.23 -19.33 5.57
C LYS A 310 15.10 -19.97 6.93
N LEU A 311 13.90 -20.45 7.30
CA LEU A 311 13.66 -21.18 8.53
C LEU A 311 14.23 -22.62 8.50
N ASN A 312 14.63 -23.14 7.33
CA ASN A 312 15.23 -24.46 7.23
C ASN A 312 16.54 -24.54 8.03
N GLY A 313 16.69 -25.61 8.80
CA GLY A 313 17.89 -25.88 9.59
C GLY A 313 17.95 -25.15 10.95
N ILE A 314 16.96 -24.32 11.30
CA ILE A 314 16.88 -23.64 12.59
C ILE A 314 16.21 -24.57 13.60
N ALA A 315 16.98 -25.14 14.53
CA ALA A 315 16.47 -26.11 15.49
C ALA A 315 15.58 -25.50 16.56
N ASN A 316 15.93 -24.31 17.06
CA ASN A 316 15.21 -23.61 18.12
C ASN A 316 14.64 -22.30 17.58
N LEU A 317 13.46 -22.36 16.98
CA LEU A 317 12.77 -21.18 16.46
C LEU A 317 12.07 -20.45 17.61
N SER A 318 12.36 -19.15 17.76
CA SER A 318 11.65 -18.31 18.72
C SER A 318 10.25 -17.98 18.22
N TRP A 319 9.30 -17.85 19.14
CA TRP A 319 7.96 -17.35 18.84
C TRP A 319 7.95 -15.92 18.29
N ASP A 320 8.98 -15.15 18.63
CA ASP A 320 9.17 -13.76 18.21
C ASP A 320 9.98 -13.63 16.91
N ASP A 321 10.24 -14.75 16.22
CA ASP A 321 10.91 -14.70 14.92
C ASP A 321 10.07 -13.89 13.93
N ASP A 322 10.71 -12.92 13.29
CA ASP A 322 10.04 -11.98 12.38
C ASP A 322 9.38 -12.68 11.18
N LEU A 323 9.99 -13.75 10.64
CA LEU A 323 9.39 -14.50 9.52
C LEU A 323 8.09 -15.20 9.93
N LEU A 324 8.03 -15.70 11.17
CA LEU A 324 6.80 -16.27 11.73
C LEU A 324 5.76 -15.20 12.04
N ALA A 325 6.19 -14.05 12.54
CA ALA A 325 5.32 -12.92 12.77
C ALA A 325 4.71 -12.42 11.45
N ARG A 326 5.51 -12.32 10.36
CA ARG A 326 5.00 -12.00 9.02
C ARG A 326 3.98 -13.02 8.51
N LEU A 327 4.24 -14.32 8.69
CA LEU A 327 3.26 -15.36 8.32
C LEU A 327 1.94 -15.16 9.08
N ARG A 328 2.01 -14.86 10.37
CA ARG A 328 0.84 -14.58 11.21
C ARG A 328 0.04 -13.39 10.70
N VAL A 329 0.72 -12.28 10.39
CA VAL A 329 0.11 -11.09 9.79
C VAL A 329 -0.66 -11.42 8.52
N VAL A 330 -0.06 -12.22 7.62
CA VAL A 330 -0.74 -12.61 6.36
C VAL A 330 -1.94 -13.52 6.63
N VAL A 331 -1.86 -14.46 7.58
CA VAL A 331 -2.97 -15.34 7.96
C VAL A 331 -4.14 -14.52 8.55
N GLU A 332 -3.85 -13.56 9.42
CA GLU A 332 -4.83 -12.64 9.99
C GLU A 332 -5.47 -11.76 8.92
N PHE A 333 -4.68 -11.19 8.02
CA PHE A 333 -5.18 -10.43 6.87
C PHE A 333 -6.17 -11.25 6.02
N ILE A 334 -5.84 -12.50 5.72
CA ILE A 334 -6.73 -13.40 4.96
C ILE A 334 -8.04 -13.63 5.71
N ALA A 335 -7.95 -13.90 7.03
CA ALA A 335 -9.12 -14.14 7.87
C ALA A 335 -10.05 -12.91 7.90
N GLU A 336 -9.51 -11.72 8.11
CA GLU A 336 -10.27 -10.47 8.12
C GLU A 336 -10.88 -10.16 6.75
N ALA A 337 -10.15 -10.36 5.66
CA ALA A 337 -10.67 -10.16 4.31
C ALA A 337 -11.85 -11.08 4.01
N VAL A 338 -11.81 -12.35 4.44
CA VAL A 338 -12.93 -13.29 4.29
C VAL A 338 -14.10 -12.90 5.18
N GLN A 339 -13.87 -12.41 6.39
CA GLN A 339 -14.95 -11.90 7.26
C GLN A 339 -15.66 -10.69 6.65
N ILE A 340 -14.93 -9.77 6.01
CA ILE A 340 -15.51 -8.64 5.28
C ILE A 340 -16.40 -9.14 4.14
N LEU A 341 -15.94 -10.13 3.37
CA LEU A 341 -16.74 -10.76 2.32
C LEU A 341 -18.02 -11.41 2.85
N GLU A 342 -17.92 -12.11 3.99
CA GLU A 342 -19.05 -12.78 4.60
C GLU A 342 -20.13 -11.81 5.07
N LYS A 343 -19.75 -10.67 5.64
CA LYS A 343 -20.69 -9.63 6.07
C LYS A 343 -21.57 -9.10 4.93
N LYS A 344 -21.02 -9.00 3.71
CA LYS A 344 -21.80 -8.57 2.52
C LYS A 344 -22.63 -9.68 1.92
N GLY A 345 -22.27 -10.92 2.13
CA GLY A 345 -22.87 -12.10 1.51
C GLY A 345 -22.28 -12.43 0.13
N VAL A 346 -22.34 -13.70 -0.22
CA VAL A 346 -21.79 -14.22 -1.48
C VAL A 346 -22.78 -14.01 -2.62
N PRO A 347 -22.39 -13.38 -3.75
CA PRO A 347 -23.23 -13.30 -4.94
C PRO A 347 -23.67 -14.68 -5.43
N ALA A 348 -24.95 -14.83 -5.81
CA ALA A 348 -25.55 -16.10 -6.17
C ALA A 348 -24.85 -16.83 -7.35
N ASP A 349 -24.23 -16.09 -8.24
CA ASP A 349 -23.47 -16.61 -9.38
C ASP A 349 -22.11 -17.23 -9.00
N LEU A 350 -21.54 -16.81 -7.87
CA LEU A 350 -20.29 -17.35 -7.32
C LEU A 350 -20.49 -18.60 -6.46
N GLY A 351 -21.67 -18.76 -5.89
CA GLY A 351 -22.06 -19.96 -5.12
C GLY A 351 -22.36 -21.19 -5.98
N ARG A 352 -22.62 -21.02 -7.27
CA ARG A 352 -22.87 -22.13 -8.18
C ARG A 352 -21.55 -22.69 -8.70
N ARG A 353 -21.36 -24.00 -8.62
CA ARG A 353 -20.28 -24.75 -9.28
C ARG A 353 -20.31 -24.42 -10.78
N ASN A 354 -19.60 -23.41 -11.22
CA ASN A 354 -19.43 -23.17 -12.65
C ASN A 354 -18.63 -24.32 -13.26
N LYS A 355 -19.35 -25.30 -13.78
CA LYS A 355 -18.82 -26.39 -14.61
C LYS A 355 -18.36 -25.77 -15.93
N GLY A 356 -17.10 -25.39 -15.99
CA GLY A 356 -16.33 -25.26 -17.22
C GLY A 356 -16.74 -24.13 -18.17
N LYS A 357 -15.78 -23.50 -18.75
CA LYS A 357 -15.72 -22.70 -19.97
C LYS A 357 -15.49 -21.19 -19.87
N ASN A 358 -15.51 -20.55 -18.71
CA ASN A 358 -15.13 -19.12 -18.64
C ASN A 358 -13.85 -18.89 -17.81
N LEU A 359 -12.75 -19.56 -18.19
CA LEU A 359 -11.40 -19.33 -17.65
C LEU A 359 -10.82 -17.94 -18.01
N HIS A 360 -11.51 -17.16 -18.83
CA HIS A 360 -11.04 -15.86 -19.35
C HIS A 360 -11.80 -14.65 -18.81
N ARG A 361 -12.72 -14.82 -17.84
CA ARG A 361 -13.17 -13.64 -17.08
C ARG A 361 -12.08 -13.26 -16.09
N PRO A 362 -11.76 -11.97 -15.93
CA PRO A 362 -10.86 -11.54 -14.87
C PRO A 362 -11.36 -12.15 -13.55
N GLY A 363 -10.46 -12.79 -12.79
CA GLY A 363 -10.81 -13.54 -11.60
C GLY A 363 -11.57 -12.67 -10.61
N SER A 364 -12.54 -13.27 -9.94
CA SER A 364 -13.25 -12.59 -8.86
C SER A 364 -12.30 -12.31 -7.70
N ILE A 365 -12.68 -11.42 -6.80
CA ILE A 365 -11.90 -11.14 -5.59
C ILE A 365 -11.68 -12.41 -4.75
N TYR A 366 -12.63 -13.36 -4.78
CA TYR A 366 -12.51 -14.69 -4.18
C TYR A 366 -11.37 -15.51 -4.79
N ASP A 367 -11.15 -15.39 -6.09
CA ASP A 367 -10.03 -16.02 -6.78
C ASP A 367 -8.70 -15.36 -6.39
N GLY A 368 -8.72 -14.03 -6.18
CA GLY A 368 -7.57 -13.27 -5.68
C GLY A 368 -7.12 -13.75 -4.30
N ILE A 369 -8.06 -13.84 -3.35
CA ILE A 369 -7.78 -14.34 -1.98
C ILE A 369 -7.35 -15.81 -2.02
N ALA A 370 -8.04 -16.65 -2.81
CA ALA A 370 -7.66 -18.06 -2.93
C ALA A 370 -6.24 -18.22 -3.51
N ASN A 371 -5.87 -17.39 -4.47
CA ASN A 371 -4.51 -17.38 -5.02
C ASN A 371 -3.48 -16.92 -3.98
N LEU A 372 -3.78 -15.89 -3.19
CA LEU A 372 -2.93 -15.45 -2.07
C LEU A 372 -2.68 -16.63 -1.11
N ILE A 373 -3.74 -17.30 -0.64
CA ILE A 373 -3.62 -18.49 0.23
C ILE A 373 -2.75 -19.56 -0.42
N PHE A 374 -2.97 -19.84 -1.71
CA PHE A 374 -2.19 -20.82 -2.44
C PHE A 374 -0.69 -20.47 -2.51
N GLN A 375 -0.35 -19.19 -2.72
CA GLN A 375 1.06 -18.74 -2.74
C GLN A 375 1.69 -18.82 -1.34
N VAL A 376 0.94 -18.48 -0.30
CA VAL A 376 1.39 -18.63 1.10
C VAL A 376 1.64 -20.09 1.44
N ILE A 377 0.75 -21.00 1.03
CA ILE A 377 0.96 -22.46 1.17
C ILE A 377 2.22 -22.89 0.42
N PHE A 378 2.41 -22.39 -0.79
CA PHE A 378 3.61 -22.72 -1.57
C PHE A 378 4.89 -22.19 -0.89
N ALA A 379 4.88 -20.99 -0.34
CA ALA A 379 6.00 -20.46 0.44
C ALA A 379 6.28 -21.29 1.70
N ALA A 380 5.25 -21.64 2.45
CA ALA A 380 5.36 -22.51 3.63
C ALA A 380 5.86 -23.92 3.29
N SER A 381 5.50 -24.45 2.12
CA SER A 381 5.97 -25.75 1.65
C SER A 381 7.49 -25.82 1.39
N ALA A 382 8.16 -24.68 1.33
CA ALA A 382 9.61 -24.60 1.22
C ALA A 382 10.33 -24.84 2.56
N VAL A 383 9.61 -24.82 3.70
CA VAL A 383 10.14 -25.18 5.02
C VAL A 383 10.00 -26.71 5.16
N THR A 384 11.11 -27.43 5.03
CA THR A 384 11.11 -28.90 4.98
C THR A 384 11.83 -29.54 6.16
N SER A 385 12.66 -28.78 6.87
CA SER A 385 13.46 -29.25 8.02
C SER A 385 13.75 -28.10 9.01
N PRO A 386 14.00 -28.37 10.32
CA PRO A 386 13.75 -29.64 10.99
C PRO A 386 12.26 -29.99 11.05
N ARG A 387 11.94 -31.26 11.28
CA ARG A 387 10.58 -31.79 11.26
C ARG A 387 9.57 -30.99 12.08
N ASP A 388 9.95 -30.64 13.32
CA ASP A 388 9.02 -29.95 14.23
C ASP A 388 8.74 -28.53 13.73
N GLN A 389 9.73 -27.85 13.17
CA GLN A 389 9.55 -26.53 12.55
C GLN A 389 8.71 -26.62 11.27
N CYS A 390 8.97 -27.62 10.44
CA CYS A 390 8.18 -27.89 9.26
C CYS A 390 6.70 -28.12 9.63
N TRP A 391 6.44 -28.96 10.63
CA TRP A 391 5.09 -29.20 11.13
C TRP A 391 4.46 -27.93 11.69
N TRP A 392 5.19 -27.21 12.51
CA TRP A 392 4.67 -26.00 13.17
C TRP A 392 4.29 -24.92 12.14
N VAL A 393 5.15 -24.63 11.15
CA VAL A 393 4.90 -23.62 10.10
C VAL A 393 3.75 -24.07 9.19
N GLN A 394 3.83 -25.29 8.66
CA GLN A 394 2.87 -25.76 7.67
C GLN A 394 1.50 -26.09 8.27
N HIS A 395 1.48 -26.77 9.43
CA HIS A 395 0.23 -27.18 10.07
C HIS A 395 -0.27 -26.10 11.02
N ASN A 396 0.44 -25.81 12.12
CA ASN A 396 -0.11 -25.02 13.22
C ASN A 396 -0.27 -23.53 12.86
N ALA A 397 0.74 -22.93 12.21
CA ALA A 397 0.71 -21.52 11.88
C ALA A 397 -0.15 -21.19 10.66
N LEU A 398 -0.30 -22.15 9.72
CA LEU A 398 -0.99 -21.88 8.46
C LEU A 398 -2.26 -22.74 8.28
N TRP A 399 -2.11 -24.08 8.11
CA TRP A 399 -3.24 -24.93 7.74
C TRP A 399 -4.33 -24.95 8.80
N ASP A 400 -3.94 -25.17 10.03
CA ASP A 400 -4.87 -25.25 11.16
C ASP A 400 -5.58 -23.92 11.39
N LYS A 401 -4.84 -22.82 11.36
CA LYS A 401 -5.39 -21.47 11.51
C LYS A 401 -6.42 -21.13 10.43
N LEU A 402 -6.15 -21.43 9.17
CA LEU A 402 -7.05 -21.08 8.08
C LEU A 402 -8.23 -22.05 7.93
N PHE A 403 -7.97 -23.37 8.04
CA PHE A 403 -8.95 -24.37 7.65
C PHE A 403 -9.62 -25.08 8.83
N ASN A 404 -8.99 -25.17 10.01
CA ASN A 404 -9.50 -25.90 11.16
C ASN A 404 -10.09 -24.99 12.25
N PHE A 405 -9.49 -23.83 12.54
CA PHE A 405 -9.98 -22.85 13.54
C PHE A 405 -11.09 -21.93 13.03
N ASP A 406 -11.74 -22.31 11.92
CA ASP A 406 -12.89 -21.58 11.40
C ASP A 406 -12.64 -20.11 10.99
N ASN A 407 -11.39 -19.72 10.74
CA ASN A 407 -11.10 -18.38 10.21
C ASN A 407 -11.69 -18.18 8.80
N LEU A 408 -11.88 -19.26 8.04
CA LEU A 408 -12.59 -19.25 6.76
C LEU A 408 -14.00 -19.82 6.94
N ARG A 409 -14.82 -19.20 7.83
CA ARG A 409 -16.22 -19.59 8.07
C ARG A 409 -17.17 -18.98 7.05
N GLY A 410 -18.37 -19.58 6.96
CA GLY A 410 -19.49 -19.07 6.19
C GLY A 410 -19.38 -19.36 4.70
N GLN A 411 -20.32 -18.81 3.94
CA GLN A 411 -20.41 -19.05 2.49
C GLN A 411 -19.22 -18.48 1.72
N ALA A 412 -18.72 -17.33 2.14
CA ALA A 412 -17.53 -16.73 1.54
C ALA A 412 -16.28 -17.59 1.80
N GLY A 413 -16.12 -18.04 3.04
CA GLY A 413 -15.03 -18.96 3.42
C GLY A 413 -15.07 -20.25 2.62
N ASP A 414 -16.24 -20.87 2.47
CA ASP A 414 -16.40 -22.09 1.69
C ASP A 414 -16.10 -21.89 0.20
N ALA A 415 -16.50 -20.74 -0.36
CA ALA A 415 -16.18 -20.39 -1.73
C ALA A 415 -14.67 -20.22 -1.94
N VAL A 416 -13.96 -19.63 -0.98
CA VAL A 416 -12.49 -19.48 -1.01
C VAL A 416 -11.82 -20.84 -0.83
N LYS A 417 -12.18 -21.62 0.21
CA LYS A 417 -11.65 -22.98 0.46
C LYS A 417 -11.75 -23.88 -0.76
N PHE A 418 -12.90 -23.90 -1.42
CA PHE A 418 -13.09 -24.69 -2.63
C PHE A 418 -12.11 -24.32 -3.75
N ARG A 419 -11.85 -23.02 -3.95
CA ARG A 419 -10.90 -22.55 -4.94
C ARG A 419 -9.46 -22.92 -4.59
N VAL A 420 -9.08 -22.78 -3.32
CA VAL A 420 -7.75 -23.19 -2.83
C VAL A 420 -7.53 -24.68 -3.06
N TYR A 421 -8.47 -25.53 -2.67
CA TYR A 421 -8.36 -26.99 -2.86
C TYR A 421 -8.20 -27.36 -4.33
N ARG A 422 -8.89 -26.66 -5.20
CA ARG A 422 -8.76 -26.86 -6.65
C ARG A 422 -7.39 -26.43 -7.17
N LEU A 423 -6.83 -25.32 -6.69
CA LEU A 423 -5.49 -24.88 -7.06
C LEU A 423 -4.44 -25.89 -6.61
N LEU A 424 -4.50 -26.35 -5.36
CA LEU A 424 -3.58 -27.36 -4.82
C LEU A 424 -3.62 -28.66 -5.62
N TYR A 425 -4.82 -29.20 -5.84
CA TYR A 425 -5.00 -30.44 -6.61
C TYR A 425 -4.51 -30.30 -8.07
N ASN A 426 -4.81 -29.18 -8.72
CA ASN A 426 -4.40 -28.95 -10.10
C ASN A 426 -2.87 -28.94 -10.27
N ASP A 427 -2.12 -28.37 -9.34
CA ASP A 427 -0.66 -28.34 -9.41
C ASP A 427 -0.04 -29.73 -9.16
N VAL A 428 -0.63 -30.52 -8.28
CA VAL A 428 -0.25 -31.94 -8.10
C VAL A 428 -0.49 -32.75 -9.37
N VAL A 429 -1.68 -32.61 -10.00
CA VAL A 429 -2.01 -33.35 -11.23
C VAL A 429 -1.14 -32.93 -12.42
N LYS A 430 -0.74 -31.66 -12.49
CA LYS A 430 0.15 -31.18 -13.56
C LYS A 430 1.51 -31.85 -13.57
N MET A 431 1.99 -32.41 -12.43
CA MET A 431 3.27 -33.14 -12.40
C MET A 431 3.34 -34.29 -13.39
N LYS A 432 2.19 -34.91 -13.72
CA LYS A 432 2.13 -36.00 -14.72
C LYS A 432 2.13 -35.50 -16.16
N ARG A 433 1.78 -34.22 -16.40
CA ARG A 433 1.54 -33.70 -17.75
C ARG A 433 2.68 -32.83 -18.29
N ILE A 434 3.56 -32.37 -17.44
CA ILE A 434 4.60 -31.41 -17.80
C ILE A 434 5.92 -32.17 -18.01
N PRO A 435 6.59 -32.03 -19.16
CA PRO A 435 7.83 -32.75 -19.47
C PRO A 435 9.04 -32.29 -18.63
N PHE A 436 8.93 -31.15 -17.95
CA PHE A 436 10.00 -30.63 -17.09
C PHE A 436 9.73 -30.89 -15.61
N PRO A 437 10.80 -30.95 -14.77
CA PRO A 437 10.66 -31.14 -13.33
C PRO A 437 9.75 -30.08 -12.72
N ASN A 438 8.61 -30.50 -12.17
CA ASN A 438 7.65 -29.62 -11.51
C ASN A 438 7.85 -29.63 -9.99
N PHE A 439 8.87 -28.91 -9.52
CA PHE A 439 9.14 -28.75 -8.10
C PHE A 439 8.01 -28.04 -7.33
N LYS A 440 7.23 -27.19 -7.99
CA LYS A 440 6.09 -26.54 -7.34
C LYS A 440 5.02 -27.56 -6.94
N GLY A 441 4.62 -28.41 -7.87
CA GLY A 441 3.67 -29.48 -7.60
C GLY A 441 4.19 -30.48 -6.55
N ALA A 442 5.49 -30.79 -6.59
CA ALA A 442 6.15 -31.68 -5.63
C ALA A 442 6.08 -31.11 -4.19
N ARG A 443 6.45 -29.85 -4.00
CA ARG A 443 6.37 -29.18 -2.69
C ARG A 443 4.93 -29.10 -2.18
N ILE A 444 3.96 -28.77 -3.05
CA ILE A 444 2.53 -28.77 -2.70
C ILE A 444 2.07 -30.18 -2.28
N LEU A 445 2.51 -31.22 -2.98
CA LEU A 445 2.20 -32.60 -2.58
C LEU A 445 2.77 -32.91 -1.19
N GLY A 446 4.05 -32.57 -0.96
CA GLY A 446 4.70 -32.77 0.34
C GLY A 446 3.98 -32.04 1.47
N PHE A 447 3.60 -30.79 1.25
CA PHE A 447 2.78 -30.01 2.16
C PHE A 447 1.46 -30.75 2.48
N CYS A 448 0.71 -31.16 1.46
CA CYS A 448 -0.56 -31.86 1.64
C CYS A 448 -0.40 -33.18 2.43
N LEU A 449 0.62 -33.98 2.10
CA LEU A 449 0.92 -35.22 2.84
C LEU A 449 1.32 -34.93 4.28
N ASN A 450 2.03 -33.83 4.53
CA ASN A 450 2.43 -33.45 5.88
C ASN A 450 1.22 -33.03 6.73
N VAL A 451 0.41 -32.07 6.26
CA VAL A 451 -0.65 -31.47 7.08
C VAL A 451 -1.91 -32.33 7.18
N MET A 452 -2.25 -33.13 6.16
CA MET A 452 -3.45 -33.97 6.16
C MET A 452 -3.17 -35.42 6.57
N GLY A 453 -1.90 -35.88 6.51
CA GLY A 453 -1.51 -37.26 6.87
C GLY A 453 -1.89 -38.31 5.83
N PHE A 454 -1.71 -39.60 6.19
CA PHE A 454 -1.88 -40.75 5.29
C PHE A 454 -3.22 -41.48 5.43
N LYS A 455 -4.04 -41.15 6.44
CA LYS A 455 -5.31 -41.83 6.72
C LYS A 455 -6.45 -40.81 6.72
N CYS A 456 -7.39 -40.98 5.81
CA CYS A 456 -8.62 -40.19 5.76
C CYS A 456 -9.70 -40.90 6.63
N ARG A 457 -9.84 -40.48 7.89
CA ARG A 457 -10.82 -41.05 8.83
C ARG A 457 -12.21 -40.44 8.59
N LYS A 458 -13.28 -41.21 8.87
CA LYS A 458 -14.67 -40.72 8.75
C LYS A 458 -15.02 -39.67 9.80
N GLU A 459 -14.33 -39.68 10.92
CA GLU A 459 -14.54 -38.84 12.10
C GLU A 459 -13.63 -37.59 12.14
N ASP A 460 -12.81 -37.37 11.09
CA ASP A 460 -11.93 -36.21 11.04
C ASP A 460 -12.77 -34.94 11.07
N TRP A 461 -12.39 -34.02 11.94
CA TRP A 461 -13.01 -32.71 12.20
C TRP A 461 -13.14 -31.86 10.93
N ASN A 462 -12.37 -32.18 9.89
CA ASN A 462 -12.30 -31.48 8.62
C ASN A 462 -13.14 -32.10 7.52
N LYS A 463 -14.45 -31.95 7.61
CA LYS A 463 -15.35 -32.41 6.53
C LYS A 463 -15.05 -31.76 5.19
N ASP A 464 -14.64 -30.48 5.20
CA ASP A 464 -14.43 -29.67 4.00
C ASP A 464 -13.21 -30.08 3.19
N SER A 465 -12.07 -30.36 3.83
CA SER A 465 -10.83 -30.77 3.16
C SER A 465 -10.79 -32.25 2.77
N ARG A 466 -11.76 -33.03 3.21
CA ARG A 466 -11.79 -34.48 3.01
C ARG A 466 -11.74 -34.90 1.54
N ALA A 467 -12.42 -34.16 0.67
CA ALA A 467 -12.42 -34.45 -0.76
C ALA A 467 -11.03 -34.26 -1.36
N LEU A 468 -10.34 -33.18 -0.99
CA LEU A 468 -8.95 -32.89 -1.39
C LEU A 468 -8.03 -34.00 -0.83
N HIS A 469 -8.12 -34.31 0.46
CA HIS A 469 -7.28 -35.31 1.11
C HIS A 469 -7.39 -36.68 0.39
N LYS A 470 -8.62 -37.15 0.15
CA LYS A 470 -8.85 -38.39 -0.59
C LYS A 470 -8.26 -38.35 -2.00
N ALA A 471 -8.42 -37.22 -2.71
CA ALA A 471 -7.90 -37.07 -4.07
C ALA A 471 -6.36 -37.06 -4.10
N ILE A 472 -5.71 -36.41 -3.15
CA ILE A 472 -4.25 -36.40 -2.99
C ILE A 472 -3.72 -37.79 -2.70
N LEU A 473 -4.31 -38.52 -1.75
CA LEU A 473 -3.89 -39.88 -1.42
C LEU A 473 -4.03 -40.84 -2.62
N ILE A 474 -5.15 -40.77 -3.36
CA ILE A 474 -5.37 -41.58 -4.57
C ILE A 474 -4.33 -41.26 -5.63
N TRP A 475 -4.05 -39.96 -5.87
CA TRP A 475 -3.06 -39.56 -6.83
C TRP A 475 -1.65 -40.03 -6.43
N THR A 476 -1.28 -39.88 -5.17
CA THR A 476 0.01 -40.32 -4.64
C THR A 476 0.19 -41.82 -4.81
N ARG A 477 -0.80 -42.62 -4.39
CA ARG A 477 -0.75 -44.08 -4.56
C ARG A 477 -0.47 -44.49 -5.99
N LYS A 478 -1.17 -43.89 -6.94
CA LYS A 478 -1.10 -44.27 -8.35
C LYS A 478 0.12 -43.76 -9.09
N ASN A 479 0.74 -42.67 -8.65
CA ASN A 479 1.71 -41.96 -9.47
C ASN A 479 3.07 -41.74 -8.80
N PHE A 480 3.22 -41.95 -7.49
CA PHE A 480 4.44 -41.59 -6.79
C PHE A 480 5.64 -42.46 -7.19
N ALA A 481 5.47 -43.80 -7.32
CA ALA A 481 6.55 -44.68 -7.78
C ALA A 481 7.05 -44.27 -9.19
N TRP A 482 6.10 -44.00 -10.09
CA TRP A 482 6.45 -43.48 -11.41
C TRP A 482 7.20 -42.16 -11.34
N LEU A 483 6.71 -41.16 -10.55
CA LEU A 483 7.34 -39.85 -10.37
C LEU A 483 8.78 -40.00 -9.84
N TYR A 484 8.96 -40.84 -8.83
CA TYR A 484 10.28 -41.06 -8.21
C TYR A 484 11.26 -41.72 -9.17
N ASN A 485 10.78 -42.66 -10.00
CA ASN A 485 11.61 -43.34 -11.01
C ASN A 485 12.00 -42.39 -12.16
N GLU A 486 11.07 -41.60 -12.67
CA GLU A 486 11.33 -40.63 -13.77
C GLU A 486 12.23 -39.50 -13.35
N ASN A 487 12.03 -38.96 -12.14
CA ASN A 487 12.84 -37.87 -11.60
C ASN A 487 12.96 -37.96 -10.08
N PRO A 488 14.01 -38.64 -9.56
CA PRO A 488 14.23 -38.82 -8.12
C PRO A 488 14.23 -37.50 -7.34
N ARG A 489 14.81 -36.43 -7.90
CA ARG A 489 14.85 -35.11 -7.24
C ARG A 489 13.46 -34.52 -7.03
N VAL A 490 12.53 -34.72 -7.96
CA VAL A 490 11.14 -34.30 -7.80
C VAL A 490 10.43 -35.18 -6.80
N GLY A 491 10.68 -36.47 -6.81
CA GLY A 491 10.18 -37.42 -5.81
C GLY A 491 10.64 -37.04 -4.39
N GLU A 492 11.91 -36.76 -4.20
CA GLU A 492 12.46 -36.29 -2.92
C GLU A 492 11.87 -34.94 -2.49
N ALA A 493 11.62 -34.02 -3.41
CA ALA A 493 10.98 -32.74 -3.10
C ALA A 493 9.53 -32.87 -2.62
N CYS A 494 8.88 -34.03 -2.79
CA CYS A 494 7.59 -34.37 -2.19
C CYS A 494 7.71 -34.81 -0.73
N LEU A 495 8.92 -35.04 -0.23
CA LEU A 495 9.15 -35.62 1.08
C LEU A 495 9.74 -34.55 2.01
N VAL A 496 9.00 -34.15 3.02
CA VAL A 496 9.52 -33.31 4.09
C VAL A 496 10.20 -34.19 5.14
N GLU A 497 11.01 -33.61 6.02
CA GLU A 497 11.68 -34.38 7.07
C GLU A 497 10.68 -35.20 7.90
N GLY A 498 11.00 -36.47 8.11
CA GLY A 498 10.10 -37.46 8.72
C GLY A 498 9.23 -38.24 7.73
N LEU A 499 9.28 -37.88 6.42
CA LEU A 499 8.72 -38.69 5.35
C LEU A 499 9.85 -39.30 4.52
N THR A 500 9.79 -40.61 4.30
CA THR A 500 10.75 -41.34 3.47
C THR A 500 10.02 -42.24 2.49
N TYR A 501 10.63 -42.53 1.36
CA TYR A 501 10.11 -43.52 0.42
C TYR A 501 10.96 -44.78 0.45
N ASP A 502 10.33 -45.89 0.79
CA ASP A 502 10.93 -47.22 0.69
C ASP A 502 10.55 -47.83 -0.68
N ALA A 503 11.50 -47.84 -1.59
CA ALA A 503 11.31 -48.36 -2.93
C ALA A 503 11.16 -49.87 -2.96
N ALA A 504 11.73 -50.59 -2.00
CA ALA A 504 11.65 -52.06 -1.93
C ALA A 504 10.25 -52.54 -1.51
N SER A 505 9.64 -51.85 -0.56
CA SER A 505 8.28 -52.18 -0.10
C SER A 505 7.18 -51.37 -0.81
N HIS A 506 7.55 -50.46 -1.74
CA HIS A 506 6.64 -49.52 -2.39
C HIS A 506 5.76 -48.74 -1.40
N ARG A 507 6.41 -48.13 -0.38
CA ARG A 507 5.71 -47.41 0.69
C ARG A 507 6.31 -46.06 0.96
N ILE A 508 5.46 -45.03 1.16
CA ILE A 508 5.87 -43.82 1.83
C ILE A 508 5.69 -44.02 3.32
N VAL A 509 6.74 -43.79 4.09
CA VAL A 509 6.79 -44.02 5.54
C VAL A 509 6.84 -42.66 6.24
N ARG A 510 5.95 -42.45 7.19
CA ARG A 510 6.00 -41.34 8.12
C ARG A 510 6.52 -41.85 9.47
N THR A 511 7.64 -41.30 9.88
CA THR A 511 8.30 -41.67 11.13
C THR A 511 7.96 -40.64 12.22
N TYR A 512 7.47 -41.09 13.36
CA TYR A 512 7.38 -40.29 14.57
C TYR A 512 8.47 -40.80 15.51
N PRO A 513 9.53 -40.00 15.79
CA PRO A 513 10.61 -40.46 16.67
C PRO A 513 10.10 -40.71 18.07
N ALA A 514 10.81 -41.53 18.82
CA ALA A 514 10.59 -41.67 20.25
C ALA A 514 10.84 -40.32 20.93
N ASP A 515 9.82 -39.76 21.57
CA ASP A 515 9.87 -38.48 22.24
C ASP A 515 8.98 -38.49 23.50
N GLY A 516 9.51 -38.00 24.61
CA GLY A 516 8.79 -37.82 25.86
C GLY A 516 8.03 -39.06 26.34
N LEU A 517 6.71 -39.09 26.13
CA LEU A 517 5.82 -40.18 26.54
C LEU A 517 5.91 -41.39 25.62
N ASN A 518 6.35 -41.25 24.38
CA ASN A 518 6.49 -42.33 23.41
C ASN A 518 7.90 -42.93 23.49
N ARG A 519 8.03 -44.10 24.12
CA ARG A 519 9.34 -44.78 24.29
C ARG A 519 9.87 -45.41 23.02
N GLU A 520 9.00 -45.62 22.00
CA GLU A 520 9.36 -46.24 20.72
C GLU A 520 8.90 -45.37 19.54
N ALA A 521 9.70 -45.38 18.46
CA ALA A 521 9.33 -44.69 17.24
C ALA A 521 8.08 -45.31 16.61
N GLN A 522 7.13 -44.50 16.20
CA GLN A 522 5.91 -44.96 15.53
C GLN A 522 6.02 -44.71 14.03
N TYR A 523 5.50 -45.65 13.24
CA TYR A 523 5.52 -45.59 11.78
C TYR A 523 4.11 -45.66 11.22
N VAL A 524 3.82 -44.77 10.27
CA VAL A 524 2.57 -44.82 9.50
C VAL A 524 2.91 -44.95 8.03
N TYR A 525 2.25 -45.86 7.35
CA TYR A 525 2.55 -46.26 5.98
C TYR A 525 1.45 -45.79 5.00
N LEU A 526 1.89 -45.37 3.81
CA LEU A 526 1.04 -45.19 2.64
C LEU A 526 1.57 -46.08 1.52
N ASP A 527 0.82 -47.15 1.19
CA ASP A 527 1.16 -48.01 0.07
C ASP A 527 1.05 -47.28 -1.26
N VAL A 528 2.00 -47.52 -2.15
CA VAL A 528 2.11 -46.91 -3.49
C VAL A 528 2.07 -48.05 -4.51
N ASP A 529 1.30 -47.87 -5.57
CA ASP A 529 1.19 -48.88 -6.63
C ASP A 529 2.58 -49.04 -7.31
N PRO A 530 3.03 -50.29 -7.54
CA PRO A 530 4.27 -50.53 -8.25
C PRO A 530 4.20 -50.01 -9.68
N LEU A 531 5.37 -49.81 -10.28
CA LEU A 531 5.43 -49.45 -11.70
C LEU A 531 4.75 -50.53 -12.52
N PRO A 532 3.88 -50.17 -13.51
CA PRO A 532 3.36 -51.18 -14.42
C PRO A 532 4.54 -51.87 -15.11
N THR A 533 4.66 -53.18 -14.90
CA THR A 533 5.58 -54.02 -15.68
C THR A 533 5.26 -53.80 -17.16
N LEU A 534 6.26 -53.39 -17.93
CA LEU A 534 6.17 -53.39 -19.38
C LEU A 534 5.89 -54.84 -19.80
N THR A 535 4.63 -55.24 -19.83
CA THR A 535 4.23 -56.45 -20.55
C THR A 535 4.63 -56.19 -22.01
N GLU A 536 5.52 -57.02 -22.50
CA GLU A 536 5.94 -57.16 -23.87
C GLU A 536 4.75 -56.88 -24.79
N LYS A 537 4.90 -55.94 -25.70
CA LYS A 537 3.94 -55.79 -26.82
C LYS A 537 3.80 -57.17 -27.45
N PRO A 538 2.60 -57.72 -27.60
CA PRO A 538 2.44 -58.88 -28.45
C PRO A 538 3.01 -58.51 -29.82
N GLU A 539 4.04 -59.21 -30.26
CA GLU A 539 4.50 -59.24 -31.61
C GLU A 539 3.31 -59.58 -32.53
N ALA A 540 2.90 -58.66 -33.38
CA ALA A 540 2.00 -58.92 -34.47
C ALA A 540 2.51 -58.20 -35.75
#